data_efc85b3a9b879cdf9d1281413d9563e4
#
_entry.id   efc85b3a9b879cdf9d1281413d9563e4
#
_cell.length_a   1.000
_cell.length_b   1.000
_cell.length_c   1.000
_cell.angle_alpha   90.00
_cell.angle_beta   90.00
_cell.angle_gamma   90.00
#
_symmetry.space_group_name_H-M   'P 1'
#
loop_
_entity.id
_entity.type
_entity.pdbx_description
1 polymer ?
#
loop_
_entity_poly.entity_id
_entity_poly.type
_entity_poly.pdbx_seq_one_letter_code
_entity_poly.pdbx_strand_id
1 'polypeptide(L)'
;AITPQLLHDASFQLTFMSTIGMVFVAPRFQAWGRNIISARLGEEGWLASAANWISDSLFVTLGVTIVIWPILAYYFGLFSIVSPIATLLVLPALPWLIFSGTAAAVIGVFILPVGQMIGWLAWLSASYMLVVINTFANLPLASVNIGAINPAWLWTYYILLAAVLWLIPNRKMVLEVLNRTSVTLNKIPKKWIVSPLLVIAILTTLTAFNMPDDKLHVSFLDVGQGDAILIQTPDHQDILVDGGPSAQAVSNELSKHLPFWDRTIELVVLTHPHLDHMAGLLEVLQRYRVKQVLYLDTEYQTPPEKEWLTLIHDKHIKSTLATAGQEINLGTKQTTIEVINPAPDSAVPDMDNGIVLRLSDGKISFLLTSDITSDSELDLLTRRADLRSTVLKVGHHGSEGSSSAAFLSVVNPQLAVISVGKDNTFGHPAPATMQRLTDRVGPNKIYRTDKNGTVEFITNGERLWVRTDK
;
A
#
# COMPACT_ATOMS: atom_id res chain seq x y z
N ALA A 1 -17.49 -9.69 -12.06
CA ALA A 1 -16.74 -10.53 -11.13
C ALA A 1 -16.23 -9.65 -10.01
N ILE A 2 -16.67 -9.92 -8.80
CA ILE A 2 -16.18 -9.21 -7.60
C ILE A 2 -14.86 -9.89 -7.27
N THR A 3 -13.76 -9.16 -7.40
CA THR A 3 -12.44 -9.64 -6.97
C THR A 3 -12.41 -9.59 -5.43
N PRO A 4 -12.25 -10.72 -4.72
CA PRO A 4 -12.23 -10.76 -3.25
C PRO A 4 -11.13 -9.86 -2.63
N GLN A 5 -10.09 -9.57 -3.39
CA GLN A 5 -8.98 -8.70 -3.03
C GLN A 5 -9.39 -7.26 -2.72
N LEU A 6 -10.50 -6.76 -3.30
CA LEU A 6 -11.02 -5.42 -2.97
C LEU A 6 -11.39 -5.26 -1.49
N LEU A 7 -11.67 -6.33 -0.78
CA LEU A 7 -11.95 -6.27 0.66
C LEU A 7 -10.74 -5.88 1.50
N HIS A 8 -9.53 -6.06 0.96
CA HIS A 8 -8.26 -5.69 1.61
C HIS A 8 -7.76 -4.30 1.16
N ASP A 9 -8.39 -3.70 0.15
CA ASP A 9 -8.05 -2.35 -0.31
C ASP A 9 -8.39 -1.33 0.79
N ALA A 10 -7.40 -0.49 1.15
CA ALA A 10 -7.57 0.53 2.19
C ALA A 10 -8.69 1.51 1.84
N SER A 11 -8.84 1.88 0.55
CA SER A 11 -9.87 2.81 0.09
C SER A 11 -11.26 2.21 0.23
N PHE A 12 -11.41 0.91 -0.11
CA PHE A 12 -12.66 0.18 0.10
C PHE A 12 -13.03 0.12 1.58
N GLN A 13 -12.09 -0.29 2.44
CA GLN A 13 -12.32 -0.41 3.88
C GLN A 13 -12.69 0.94 4.51
N LEU A 14 -11.97 2.02 4.17
CA LEU A 14 -12.26 3.36 4.67
C LEU A 14 -13.64 3.84 4.21
N THR A 15 -14.00 3.62 2.94
CA THR A 15 -15.32 4.00 2.41
C THR A 15 -16.44 3.21 3.07
N PHE A 16 -16.29 1.90 3.20
CA PHE A 16 -17.27 1.02 3.84
C PHE A 16 -17.47 1.39 5.32
N MET A 17 -16.39 1.58 6.05
CA MET A 17 -16.45 1.95 7.46
C MET A 17 -16.94 3.38 7.68
N SER A 18 -16.65 4.31 6.76
CA SER A 18 -17.26 5.65 6.77
C SER A 18 -18.77 5.57 6.66
N THR A 19 -19.26 4.71 5.78
CA THR A 19 -20.71 4.48 5.61
C THR A 19 -21.33 3.89 6.89
N ILE A 20 -20.66 2.92 7.52
CA ILE A 20 -21.09 2.39 8.83
C ILE A 20 -21.14 3.49 9.89
N GLY A 21 -20.12 4.34 9.95
CA GLY A 21 -20.06 5.48 10.86
C GLY A 21 -21.23 6.43 10.66
N MET A 22 -21.51 6.76 9.40
CA MET A 22 -22.62 7.66 9.03
C MET A 22 -23.99 7.06 9.37
N VAL A 23 -24.20 5.77 9.12
CA VAL A 23 -25.53 5.13 9.30
C VAL A 23 -25.80 4.73 10.74
N PHE A 24 -24.81 4.22 11.47
CA PHE A 24 -25.04 3.62 12.78
C PHE A 24 -24.56 4.46 13.95
N VAL A 25 -23.53 5.30 13.77
CA VAL A 25 -22.92 6.07 14.87
C VAL A 25 -23.40 7.53 14.87
N ALA A 26 -23.30 8.20 13.73
CA ALA A 26 -23.63 9.63 13.60
C ALA A 26 -25.07 9.98 14.08
N PRO A 27 -26.15 9.21 13.76
CA PRO A 27 -27.49 9.58 14.19
C PRO A 27 -27.68 9.61 15.70
N ARG A 28 -26.91 8.77 16.44
CA ARG A 28 -26.97 8.76 17.91
C ARG A 28 -26.38 10.03 18.50
N PHE A 29 -25.25 10.48 17.97
CA PHE A 29 -24.61 11.74 18.38
C PHE A 29 -25.46 12.95 17.98
N GLN A 30 -26.03 12.95 16.78
CA GLN A 30 -26.94 14.01 16.35
C GLN A 30 -28.17 14.13 17.26
N ALA A 31 -28.81 13.00 17.60
CA ALA A 31 -29.94 13.00 18.52
C ALA A 31 -29.56 13.55 19.90
N TRP A 32 -28.38 13.20 20.41
CA TRP A 32 -27.87 13.74 21.66
C TRP A 32 -27.60 15.25 21.57
N GLY A 33 -26.97 15.73 20.49
CA GLY A 33 -26.69 17.13 20.27
C GLY A 33 -27.97 17.97 20.16
N ARG A 34 -28.97 17.51 19.38
CA ARG A 34 -30.27 18.18 19.27
C ARG A 34 -30.99 18.30 20.60
N ASN A 35 -30.94 17.26 21.44
CA ASN A 35 -31.53 17.30 22.78
C ASN A 35 -30.87 18.37 23.67
N ILE A 36 -29.55 18.57 23.54
CA ILE A 36 -28.83 19.62 24.30
C ILE A 36 -29.21 21.02 23.80
N ILE A 37 -29.30 21.17 22.46
CA ILE A 37 -29.62 22.46 21.84
C ILE A 37 -31.07 22.84 22.15
N SER A 38 -32.02 21.94 22.01
CA SER A 38 -33.43 22.19 22.31
C SER A 38 -33.64 22.56 23.80
N ALA A 39 -32.90 21.92 24.70
CA ALA A 39 -32.95 22.21 26.13
C ALA A 39 -32.41 23.62 26.50
N ARG A 40 -31.52 24.21 25.66
CA ARG A 40 -30.89 25.52 25.94
C ARG A 40 -31.41 26.68 25.10
N LEU A 41 -31.74 26.42 23.82
CA LEU A 41 -32.15 27.45 22.85
C LEU A 41 -33.60 27.36 22.41
N GLY A 42 -34.33 26.30 22.91
CA GLY A 42 -35.67 26.02 22.41
C GLY A 42 -35.67 25.26 21.08
N GLU A 43 -36.85 24.89 20.59
CA GLU A 43 -36.99 24.13 19.34
C GLU A 43 -37.12 25.02 18.11
N GLU A 44 -37.50 26.31 18.27
CA GLU A 44 -37.76 27.24 17.18
C GLU A 44 -36.81 28.45 17.23
N GLY A 45 -36.48 28.99 16.04
CA GLY A 45 -35.66 30.18 15.87
C GLY A 45 -34.42 29.93 15.00
N TRP A 46 -33.94 31.01 14.37
CA TRP A 46 -32.80 30.93 13.47
C TRP A 46 -31.49 30.48 14.18
N LEU A 47 -31.31 30.89 15.46
CA LEU A 47 -30.16 30.49 16.28
C LEU A 47 -30.21 29.00 16.57
N ALA A 48 -31.36 28.42 16.92
CA ALA A 48 -31.54 27.01 17.16
C ALA A 48 -31.30 26.21 15.85
N SER A 49 -31.80 26.71 14.71
CA SER A 49 -31.58 26.08 13.40
C SER A 49 -30.08 26.08 12.99
N ALA A 50 -29.40 27.20 13.17
CA ALA A 50 -27.97 27.31 12.88
C ALA A 50 -27.12 26.40 13.80
N ALA A 51 -27.44 26.38 15.11
CA ALA A 51 -26.78 25.55 16.07
C ALA A 51 -27.00 24.04 15.77
N ASN A 52 -28.22 23.66 15.36
CA ASN A 52 -28.52 22.29 14.96
C ASN A 52 -27.75 21.86 13.68
N TRP A 53 -27.68 22.77 12.69
CA TRP A 53 -26.95 22.52 11.45
C TRP A 53 -25.44 22.27 11.72
N ILE A 54 -24.82 23.13 12.54
CA ILE A 54 -23.42 23.01 12.94
C ILE A 54 -23.21 21.72 13.74
N SER A 55 -24.08 21.46 14.71
CA SER A 55 -24.05 20.27 15.55
C SER A 55 -24.19 18.99 14.74
N ASP A 56 -25.17 18.93 13.84
CA ASP A 56 -25.40 17.77 12.99
C ASP A 56 -24.19 17.48 12.08
N SER A 57 -23.60 18.51 11.48
CA SER A 57 -22.42 18.39 10.64
C SER A 57 -21.21 17.89 11.46
N LEU A 58 -21.01 18.45 12.64
CA LEU A 58 -19.92 18.02 13.54
C LEU A 58 -20.09 16.57 13.98
N PHE A 59 -21.32 16.18 14.37
CA PHE A 59 -21.58 14.82 14.85
C PHE A 59 -21.55 13.76 13.75
N VAL A 60 -21.89 14.11 12.51
CA VAL A 60 -21.64 13.23 11.35
C VAL A 60 -20.15 13.00 11.19
N THR A 61 -19.38 14.07 11.18
CA THR A 61 -17.89 13.98 11.06
C THR A 61 -17.28 13.16 12.19
N LEU A 62 -17.70 13.44 13.44
CA LEU A 62 -17.21 12.65 14.60
C LEU A 62 -17.61 11.18 14.51
N GLY A 63 -18.86 10.88 14.15
CA GLY A 63 -19.35 9.52 14.01
C GLY A 63 -18.58 8.73 12.95
N VAL A 64 -18.28 9.36 11.82
CA VAL A 64 -17.45 8.78 10.76
C VAL A 64 -16.01 8.62 11.27
N THR A 65 -15.43 9.67 11.86
CA THR A 65 -14.04 9.67 12.35
C THR A 65 -13.81 8.57 13.38
N ILE A 66 -14.70 8.40 14.35
CA ILE A 66 -14.61 7.33 15.37
C ILE A 66 -14.51 5.96 14.70
N VAL A 67 -15.27 5.71 13.65
CA VAL A 67 -15.28 4.40 12.99
C VAL A 67 -14.08 4.20 12.09
N ILE A 68 -13.65 5.20 11.31
CA ILE A 68 -12.52 5.05 10.38
C ILE A 68 -11.15 5.16 11.05
N TRP A 69 -11.11 5.76 12.22
CA TRP A 69 -9.89 6.10 12.92
C TRP A 69 -8.91 4.96 13.19
N PRO A 70 -9.35 3.78 13.69
CA PRO A 70 -8.44 2.67 13.88
C PRO A 70 -7.83 2.16 12.56
N ILE A 71 -8.59 2.23 11.47
CA ILE A 71 -8.10 1.86 10.14
C ILE A 71 -7.08 2.90 9.64
N LEU A 72 -7.36 4.20 9.81
CA LEU A 72 -6.40 5.25 9.48
C LEU A 72 -5.10 5.08 10.28
N ALA A 73 -5.21 4.88 11.59
CA ALA A 73 -4.07 4.64 12.45
C ALA A 73 -3.31 3.35 12.06
N TYR A 74 -4.03 2.32 11.62
CA TYR A 74 -3.45 1.07 11.18
C TYR A 74 -2.70 1.20 9.83
N TYR A 75 -3.31 1.85 8.82
CA TYR A 75 -2.69 1.99 7.50
C TYR A 75 -1.67 3.14 7.42
N PHE A 76 -1.91 4.23 8.12
CA PHE A 76 -1.12 5.46 8.00
C PHE A 76 -0.27 5.79 9.23
N GLY A 77 -0.40 5.04 10.32
CA GLY A 77 0.32 5.30 11.57
C GLY A 77 0.03 6.67 12.21
N LEU A 78 -0.93 7.41 11.65
CA LEU A 78 -1.22 8.80 12.01
C LEU A 78 -2.60 8.94 12.65
N PHE A 79 -2.65 9.77 13.66
CA PHE A 79 -3.86 10.16 14.36
C PHE A 79 -4.00 11.68 14.33
N SER A 80 -5.02 12.19 13.66
CA SER A 80 -5.29 13.61 13.60
C SER A 80 -6.39 14.02 14.57
N ILE A 81 -6.04 14.86 15.55
CA ILE A 81 -6.99 15.42 16.53
C ILE A 81 -7.79 16.56 15.89
N VAL A 82 -7.18 17.30 14.99
CA VAL A 82 -7.77 18.50 14.39
C VAL A 82 -8.67 18.21 13.18
N SER A 83 -8.60 17.00 12.64
CA SER A 83 -9.34 16.59 11.42
C SER A 83 -10.86 16.87 11.50
N PRO A 84 -11.59 16.57 12.61
CA PRO A 84 -13.02 16.83 12.66
C PRO A 84 -13.37 18.32 12.53
N ILE A 85 -12.54 19.21 13.11
CA ILE A 85 -12.74 20.65 13.06
C ILE A 85 -12.38 21.18 11.66
N ALA A 86 -11.27 20.77 11.12
CA ALA A 86 -10.86 21.12 9.76
C ALA A 86 -11.94 20.70 8.73
N THR A 87 -12.45 19.47 8.85
CA THR A 87 -13.53 18.98 7.98
C THR A 87 -14.80 19.81 8.09
N LEU A 88 -15.21 20.21 9.30
CA LEU A 88 -16.37 21.06 9.52
C LEU A 88 -16.25 22.41 8.76
N LEU A 89 -15.04 22.99 8.75
CA LEU A 89 -14.77 24.25 8.04
C LEU A 89 -14.70 24.09 6.53
N VAL A 90 -14.21 22.95 6.06
CA VAL A 90 -14.06 22.64 4.63
C VAL A 90 -15.37 22.22 3.96
N LEU A 91 -16.27 21.53 4.70
CA LEU A 91 -17.55 21.01 4.20
C LEU A 91 -18.41 22.04 3.45
N PRO A 92 -18.59 23.30 3.90
CA PRO A 92 -19.41 24.28 3.17
C PRO A 92 -18.85 24.68 1.80
N ALA A 93 -17.55 24.59 1.59
CA ALA A 93 -16.89 24.92 0.33
C ALA A 93 -16.97 23.78 -0.71
N LEU A 94 -17.13 22.53 -0.26
CA LEU A 94 -17.12 21.35 -1.12
C LEU A 94 -18.23 21.36 -2.20
N PRO A 95 -19.51 21.66 -1.90
CA PRO A 95 -20.55 21.77 -2.92
C PRO A 95 -20.22 22.83 -3.98
N TRP A 96 -19.73 24.00 -3.56
CA TRP A 96 -19.33 25.06 -4.48
C TRP A 96 -18.19 24.66 -5.39
N LEU A 97 -17.20 23.94 -4.87
CA LEU A 97 -16.10 23.37 -5.67
C LEU A 97 -16.64 22.39 -6.72
N ILE A 98 -17.51 21.46 -6.32
CA ILE A 98 -18.05 20.43 -7.21
C ILE A 98 -18.93 21.07 -8.29
N PHE A 99 -19.88 21.94 -7.91
CA PHE A 99 -20.79 22.55 -8.87
C PHE A 99 -20.07 23.50 -9.83
N SER A 100 -19.22 24.39 -9.32
CA SER A 100 -18.48 25.31 -10.16
C SER A 100 -17.43 24.63 -11.02
N GLY A 101 -16.73 23.63 -10.51
CA GLY A 101 -15.77 22.84 -11.27
C GLY A 101 -16.43 22.05 -12.40
N THR A 102 -17.54 21.38 -12.11
CA THR A 102 -18.32 20.65 -13.13
C THR A 102 -18.89 21.60 -14.17
N ALA A 103 -19.49 22.71 -13.74
CA ALA A 103 -20.03 23.73 -14.66
C ALA A 103 -18.94 24.36 -15.53
N ALA A 104 -17.77 24.67 -14.94
CA ALA A 104 -16.61 25.19 -15.68
C ALA A 104 -16.13 24.19 -16.73
N ALA A 105 -16.04 22.89 -16.39
CA ALA A 105 -15.63 21.86 -17.33
C ALA A 105 -16.65 21.71 -18.47
N VAL A 106 -17.93 21.57 -18.17
CA VAL A 106 -18.99 21.38 -19.18
C VAL A 106 -19.13 22.61 -20.09
N ILE A 107 -19.23 23.81 -19.51
CA ILE A 107 -19.40 25.04 -20.30
C ILE A 107 -18.12 25.40 -21.04
N GLY A 108 -16.97 25.16 -20.44
CA GLY A 108 -15.65 25.45 -21.04
C GLY A 108 -15.39 24.67 -22.34
N VAL A 109 -16.00 23.51 -22.52
CA VAL A 109 -15.93 22.74 -23.77
C VAL A 109 -16.59 23.51 -24.93
N PHE A 110 -17.68 24.28 -24.65
CA PHE A 110 -18.44 25.01 -25.67
C PHE A 110 -18.02 26.48 -25.73
N ILE A 111 -17.78 27.13 -24.60
CA ILE A 111 -17.47 28.55 -24.48
C ILE A 111 -16.36 28.77 -23.47
N LEU A 112 -15.10 28.66 -23.93
CA LEU A 112 -13.92 28.71 -23.07
C LEU A 112 -13.86 29.93 -22.13
N PRO A 113 -14.12 31.17 -22.54
CA PRO A 113 -14.07 32.33 -21.64
C PRO A 113 -15.07 32.25 -20.48
N VAL A 114 -16.27 31.74 -20.75
CA VAL A 114 -17.32 31.58 -19.70
C VAL A 114 -16.92 30.45 -18.76
N GLY A 115 -16.41 29.35 -19.28
CA GLY A 115 -15.88 28.25 -18.46
C GLY A 115 -14.74 28.69 -17.54
N GLN A 116 -13.87 29.57 -18.03
CA GLN A 116 -12.78 30.15 -17.22
C GLN A 116 -13.34 31.04 -16.08
N MET A 117 -14.31 31.90 -16.34
CA MET A 117 -14.94 32.73 -15.29
C MET A 117 -15.55 31.86 -14.18
N ILE A 118 -16.26 30.80 -14.55
CA ILE A 118 -16.84 29.87 -13.58
C ILE A 118 -15.71 29.09 -12.84
N GLY A 119 -14.63 28.76 -13.54
CA GLY A 119 -13.45 28.13 -12.98
C GLY A 119 -12.78 28.92 -11.85
N TRP A 120 -12.88 30.27 -11.88
CA TRP A 120 -12.37 31.10 -10.78
C TRP A 120 -13.12 30.85 -9.46
N LEU A 121 -14.41 30.55 -9.52
CA LEU A 121 -15.19 30.20 -8.31
C LEU A 121 -14.75 28.83 -7.76
N ALA A 122 -14.48 27.87 -8.64
CA ALA A 122 -13.90 26.59 -8.24
C ALA A 122 -12.50 26.76 -7.63
N TRP A 123 -11.67 27.59 -8.26
CA TRP A 123 -10.34 27.92 -7.75
C TRP A 123 -10.41 28.60 -6.37
N LEU A 124 -11.32 29.55 -6.18
CA LEU A 124 -11.52 30.22 -4.88
C LEU A 124 -11.92 29.22 -3.79
N SER A 125 -12.86 28.33 -4.10
CA SER A 125 -13.29 27.27 -3.17
C SER A 125 -12.15 26.31 -2.83
N ALA A 126 -11.39 25.88 -3.84
CA ALA A 126 -10.22 25.00 -3.63
C ALA A 126 -9.14 25.71 -2.80
N SER A 127 -8.84 26.97 -3.10
CA SER A 127 -7.85 27.77 -2.36
C SER A 127 -8.24 27.94 -0.89
N TYR A 128 -9.52 28.23 -0.62
CA TYR A 128 -10.04 28.29 0.75
C TYR A 128 -9.83 26.95 1.48
N MET A 129 -10.18 25.83 0.84
CA MET A 129 -10.00 24.49 1.44
C MET A 129 -8.53 24.22 1.73
N LEU A 130 -7.61 24.54 0.82
CA LEU A 130 -6.16 24.35 1.01
C LEU A 130 -5.62 25.23 2.14
N VAL A 131 -6.07 26.49 2.26
CA VAL A 131 -5.68 27.37 3.37
C VAL A 131 -6.13 26.79 4.70
N VAL A 132 -7.37 26.33 4.81
CA VAL A 132 -7.87 25.68 6.04
C VAL A 132 -7.05 24.45 6.37
N ILE A 133 -6.86 23.53 5.41
CA ILE A 133 -6.12 22.30 5.62
C ILE A 133 -4.68 22.58 6.07
N ASN A 134 -3.97 23.46 5.37
CA ASN A 134 -2.59 23.81 5.70
C ASN A 134 -2.49 24.49 7.07
N THR A 135 -3.44 25.37 7.41
CA THR A 135 -3.46 26.01 8.72
C THR A 135 -3.58 25.00 9.85
N PHE A 136 -4.51 24.04 9.72
CA PHE A 136 -4.70 23.00 10.72
C PHE A 136 -3.56 21.96 10.72
N ALA A 137 -2.98 21.65 9.57
CA ALA A 137 -1.86 20.72 9.47
C ALA A 137 -0.59 21.24 10.17
N ASN A 138 -0.39 22.57 10.17
CA ASN A 138 0.76 23.20 10.80
C ASN A 138 0.58 23.48 12.30
N LEU A 139 -0.56 23.14 12.90
CA LEU A 139 -0.74 23.28 14.34
C LEU A 139 0.12 22.26 15.10
N PRO A 140 0.75 22.65 16.22
CA PRO A 140 1.42 21.69 17.08
C PRO A 140 0.41 20.64 17.56
N LEU A 141 0.76 19.37 17.45
CA LEU A 141 -0.10 18.22 17.74
C LEU A 141 -1.28 18.03 16.76
N ALA A 142 -1.24 18.61 15.56
CA ALA A 142 -2.25 18.39 14.52
C ALA A 142 -2.42 16.90 14.20
N SER A 143 -1.31 16.17 14.20
CA SER A 143 -1.28 14.72 14.11
C SER A 143 -0.28 14.13 15.10
N VAL A 144 -0.62 12.97 15.63
CA VAL A 144 0.26 12.17 16.49
C VAL A 144 0.66 10.94 15.71
N ASN A 145 1.95 10.68 15.61
CA ASN A 145 2.44 9.44 15.05
C ASN A 145 2.36 8.36 16.13
N ILE A 146 1.52 7.34 15.90
CA ILE A 146 1.27 6.25 16.85
C ILE A 146 2.16 5.04 16.53
N GLY A 147 2.83 5.07 15.37
CA GLY A 147 3.60 3.94 14.87
C GLY A 147 2.72 2.77 14.42
N ALA A 148 3.32 1.60 14.27
CA ALA A 148 2.60 0.40 13.83
C ALA A 148 1.67 -0.14 14.92
N ILE A 149 0.38 -0.16 14.65
CA ILE A 149 -0.63 -0.72 15.58
C ILE A 149 -0.77 -2.22 15.34
N ASN A 150 -0.70 -3.01 16.42
CA ASN A 150 -0.98 -4.43 16.34
C ASN A 150 -2.45 -4.66 15.92
N PRO A 151 -2.73 -5.52 14.94
CA PRO A 151 -4.09 -5.85 14.48
C PRO A 151 -5.06 -6.28 15.59
N ALA A 152 -4.56 -6.88 16.66
CA ALA A 152 -5.40 -7.26 17.79
C ALA A 152 -6.09 -6.04 18.44
N TRP A 153 -5.44 -4.87 18.49
CA TRP A 153 -6.03 -3.63 18.98
C TRP A 153 -7.17 -3.13 18.09
N LEU A 154 -7.03 -3.31 16.77
CA LEU A 154 -8.07 -2.96 15.79
C LEU A 154 -9.35 -3.75 16.06
N TRP A 155 -9.23 -5.07 16.19
CA TRP A 155 -10.37 -5.94 16.48
C TRP A 155 -10.97 -5.66 17.86
N THR A 156 -10.13 -5.49 18.88
CA THR A 156 -10.57 -5.13 20.23
C THR A 156 -11.38 -3.84 20.21
N TYR A 157 -10.93 -2.81 19.50
CA TYR A 157 -11.64 -1.56 19.36
C TYR A 157 -13.02 -1.73 18.73
N TYR A 158 -13.13 -2.46 17.61
CA TYR A 158 -14.43 -2.66 16.96
C TYR A 158 -15.39 -3.53 17.76
N ILE A 159 -14.88 -4.54 18.46
CA ILE A 159 -15.68 -5.32 19.39
C ILE A 159 -16.23 -4.44 20.53
N LEU A 160 -15.39 -3.60 21.13
CA LEU A 160 -15.80 -2.66 22.16
C LEU A 160 -16.78 -1.61 21.63
N LEU A 161 -16.53 -1.05 20.45
CA LEU A 161 -17.45 -0.11 19.81
C LEU A 161 -18.81 -0.73 19.55
N ALA A 162 -18.84 -1.93 18.99
CA ALA A 162 -20.08 -2.69 18.77
C ALA A 162 -20.80 -2.99 20.08
N ALA A 163 -20.07 -3.38 21.11
CA ALA A 163 -20.64 -3.63 22.44
C ALA A 163 -21.25 -2.35 23.04
N VAL A 164 -20.55 -1.23 22.98
CA VAL A 164 -21.04 0.08 23.47
C VAL A 164 -22.29 0.51 22.71
N LEU A 165 -22.28 0.42 21.37
CA LEU A 165 -23.44 0.75 20.52
C LEU A 165 -24.64 -0.15 20.79
N TRP A 166 -24.41 -1.38 21.22
CA TRP A 166 -25.47 -2.32 21.59
C TRP A 166 -25.97 -2.09 23.04
N LEU A 167 -25.08 -1.85 23.99
CA LEU A 167 -25.39 -1.69 25.42
C LEU A 167 -26.21 -0.42 25.69
N ILE A 168 -25.90 0.71 25.04
CA ILE A 168 -26.56 1.99 25.30
C ILE A 168 -28.08 1.90 25.14
N PRO A 169 -28.65 1.42 24.02
CA PRO A 169 -30.09 1.30 23.87
C PRO A 169 -30.72 0.17 24.67
N ASN A 170 -29.92 -0.86 25.01
CA ASN A 170 -30.42 -2.09 25.66
C ASN A 170 -30.10 -2.14 27.18
N ARG A 171 -29.64 -1.02 27.77
CA ARG A 171 -29.17 -0.98 29.17
C ARG A 171 -30.19 -1.53 30.18
N LYS A 172 -31.48 -1.25 29.98
CA LYS A 172 -32.54 -1.76 30.86
C LYS A 172 -32.65 -3.28 30.78
N MET A 173 -32.64 -3.83 29.58
CA MET A 173 -32.67 -5.30 29.34
C MET A 173 -31.42 -5.98 29.92
N VAL A 174 -30.25 -5.37 29.78
CA VAL A 174 -29.00 -5.91 30.34
C VAL A 174 -29.02 -5.90 31.87
N LEU A 175 -29.51 -4.81 32.49
CA LEU A 175 -29.67 -4.73 33.96
C LEU A 175 -30.69 -5.73 34.46
N GLU A 176 -31.82 -5.96 33.76
CA GLU A 176 -32.82 -6.98 34.13
C GLU A 176 -32.23 -8.39 33.98
N VAL A 177 -31.41 -8.65 32.96
CA VAL A 177 -30.74 -9.94 32.77
C VAL A 177 -29.71 -10.20 33.85
N LEU A 178 -28.91 -9.19 34.22
CA LEU A 178 -27.93 -9.29 35.31
C LEU A 178 -28.59 -9.51 36.70
N ASN A 179 -29.78 -8.95 36.92
CA ASN A 179 -30.52 -9.10 38.15
C ASN A 179 -31.29 -10.44 38.25
N ARG A 180 -31.46 -11.14 37.13
CA ARG A 180 -32.11 -12.48 37.11
C ARG A 180 -31.02 -13.55 36.95
N THR A 181 -30.56 -14.12 38.04
CA THR A 181 -29.53 -15.17 38.15
C THR A 181 -29.86 -16.51 37.45
N SER A 182 -30.91 -16.58 36.64
CA SER A 182 -31.26 -17.76 35.83
C SER A 182 -31.64 -17.35 34.41
N VAL A 183 -30.63 -17.13 33.56
CA VAL A 183 -30.88 -16.94 32.14
C VAL A 183 -30.94 -18.30 31.45
N THR A 184 -32.13 -18.76 31.16
CA THR A 184 -32.34 -19.84 30.20
C THR A 184 -31.95 -19.32 28.82
N LEU A 185 -30.91 -19.88 28.21
CA LEU A 185 -30.40 -19.61 26.84
C LEU A 185 -31.47 -19.57 25.74
N ASN A 186 -32.67 -20.17 26.04
CA ASN A 186 -33.82 -20.21 25.14
C ASN A 186 -34.53 -18.87 24.87
N LYS A 187 -34.18 -17.78 25.57
CA LYS A 187 -34.79 -16.45 25.37
C LYS A 187 -34.01 -15.48 24.51
N ILE A 188 -32.80 -15.86 24.04
CA ILE A 188 -32.02 -15.03 23.13
C ILE A 188 -32.56 -15.21 21.71
N PRO A 189 -33.06 -14.15 21.04
CA PRO A 189 -33.52 -14.29 19.67
C PRO A 189 -32.39 -14.86 18.78
N LYS A 190 -32.69 -15.94 18.06
CA LYS A 190 -31.71 -16.67 17.23
C LYS A 190 -30.89 -15.74 16.29
N LYS A 191 -31.49 -14.64 15.82
CA LYS A 191 -30.80 -13.61 15.00
C LYS A 191 -29.55 -13.01 15.68
N TRP A 192 -29.52 -12.92 17.02
CA TRP A 192 -28.38 -12.34 17.76
C TRP A 192 -27.24 -13.34 17.98
N ILE A 193 -27.50 -14.63 17.79
CA ILE A 193 -26.47 -15.67 17.79
C ILE A 193 -26.01 -15.96 16.38
N VAL A 194 -26.93 -16.01 15.42
CA VAL A 194 -26.64 -16.37 14.02
C VAL A 194 -25.82 -15.27 13.31
N SER A 195 -26.14 -13.98 13.56
CA SER A 195 -25.44 -12.89 12.89
C SER A 195 -23.94 -12.83 13.22
N PRO A 196 -23.50 -12.85 14.50
CA PRO A 196 -22.06 -12.88 14.80
C PRO A 196 -21.39 -14.18 14.36
N LEU A 197 -22.07 -15.32 14.43
CA LEU A 197 -21.55 -16.59 13.91
C LEU A 197 -21.37 -16.54 12.39
N LEU A 198 -22.29 -15.92 11.66
CA LEU A 198 -22.18 -15.72 10.22
C LEU A 198 -21.01 -14.76 9.87
N VAL A 199 -20.86 -13.69 10.65
CA VAL A 199 -19.70 -12.78 10.50
C VAL A 199 -18.40 -13.51 10.79
N ILE A 200 -18.32 -14.27 11.86
CA ILE A 200 -17.13 -15.08 12.18
C ILE A 200 -16.87 -16.11 11.07
N ALA A 201 -17.90 -16.80 10.58
CA ALA A 201 -17.75 -17.74 9.48
C ALA A 201 -17.28 -17.08 8.18
N ILE A 202 -17.78 -15.89 7.86
CA ILE A 202 -17.31 -15.10 6.71
C ILE A 202 -15.86 -14.68 6.92
N LEU A 203 -15.51 -14.15 8.10
CA LEU A 203 -14.15 -13.74 8.42
C LEU A 203 -13.17 -14.92 8.39
N THR A 204 -13.54 -16.08 8.95
CA THR A 204 -12.70 -17.28 8.92
C THR A 204 -12.55 -17.84 7.51
N THR A 205 -13.59 -17.76 6.69
CA THR A 205 -13.52 -18.18 5.28
C THR A 205 -12.60 -17.23 4.49
N LEU A 206 -12.74 -15.91 4.69
CA LEU A 206 -11.87 -14.91 4.04
C LEU A 206 -10.39 -15.05 4.48
N THR A 207 -10.14 -15.37 5.75
CA THR A 207 -8.76 -15.62 6.22
C THR A 207 -8.20 -16.93 5.64
N ALA A 208 -9.02 -17.98 5.50
CA ALA A 208 -8.59 -19.24 4.93
C ALA A 208 -8.23 -19.14 3.43
N PHE A 209 -8.91 -18.27 2.68
CA PHE A 209 -8.58 -18.01 1.27
C PHE A 209 -7.26 -17.24 1.06
N ASN A 210 -6.81 -16.51 2.08
CA ASN A 210 -5.58 -15.73 2.04
C ASN A 210 -4.45 -16.37 2.86
N MET A 211 -4.58 -17.62 3.25
CA MET A 211 -3.46 -18.34 3.85
C MET A 211 -2.39 -18.56 2.79
N PRO A 212 -1.12 -18.21 3.10
CA PRO A 212 0.01 -18.53 2.24
C PRO A 212 0.00 -20.02 1.90
N ASP A 213 0.26 -20.35 0.66
CA ASP A 213 0.46 -21.75 0.26
C ASP A 213 1.94 -22.12 0.37
N ASP A 214 2.26 -23.42 0.24
CA ASP A 214 3.64 -23.95 0.34
C ASP A 214 4.42 -23.72 -0.96
N LYS A 215 4.24 -22.57 -1.65
CA LYS A 215 4.91 -22.24 -2.90
C LYS A 215 5.69 -20.94 -2.78
N LEU A 216 6.66 -20.77 -3.67
CA LEU A 216 7.34 -19.50 -3.86
C LEU A 216 6.48 -18.60 -4.77
N HIS A 217 6.18 -17.40 -4.30
CA HIS A 217 5.52 -16.35 -5.05
C HIS A 217 6.51 -15.21 -5.30
N VAL A 218 6.63 -14.78 -6.55
CA VAL A 218 7.46 -13.63 -6.95
C VAL A 218 6.58 -12.65 -7.71
N SER A 219 6.20 -11.57 -7.07
CA SER A 219 5.28 -10.56 -7.58
C SER A 219 6.02 -9.29 -7.98
N PHE A 220 5.99 -8.97 -9.27
CA PHE A 220 6.46 -7.69 -9.81
C PHE A 220 5.30 -6.71 -9.73
N LEU A 221 5.36 -5.82 -8.75
CA LEU A 221 4.26 -4.95 -8.36
C LEU A 221 4.08 -3.79 -9.35
N ASP A 222 2.84 -3.45 -9.72
CA ASP A 222 2.52 -2.26 -10.54
C ASP A 222 2.58 -0.98 -9.70
N VAL A 223 3.79 -0.49 -9.46
CA VAL A 223 4.05 0.75 -8.69
C VAL A 223 4.23 1.99 -9.57
N GLY A 224 3.96 1.86 -10.88
CA GLY A 224 4.25 2.88 -11.88
C GLY A 224 5.66 2.75 -12.44
N GLN A 225 6.36 3.88 -12.67
CA GLN A 225 7.74 3.85 -13.15
C GLN A 225 8.68 3.59 -11.98
N GLY A 226 9.28 2.41 -11.95
CA GLY A 226 10.20 1.96 -10.90
C GLY A 226 10.05 0.48 -10.59
N ASP A 227 10.82 -0.01 -9.64
CA ASP A 227 10.83 -1.41 -9.23
C ASP A 227 10.25 -1.59 -7.82
N ALA A 228 9.41 -2.59 -7.67
CA ALA A 228 9.05 -3.18 -6.39
C ALA A 228 8.72 -4.66 -6.62
N ILE A 229 9.47 -5.55 -5.99
CA ILE A 229 9.31 -6.98 -6.18
C ILE A 229 9.10 -7.63 -4.80
N LEU A 230 7.93 -8.21 -4.60
CA LEU A 230 7.62 -8.96 -3.39
C LEU A 230 7.88 -10.45 -3.64
N ILE A 231 8.70 -11.05 -2.77
CA ILE A 231 9.02 -12.47 -2.78
C ILE A 231 8.45 -13.07 -1.50
N GLN A 232 7.54 -14.03 -1.64
CA GLN A 232 6.94 -14.75 -0.52
C GLN A 232 7.36 -16.21 -0.61
N THR A 233 8.08 -16.66 0.40
CA THR A 233 8.66 -18.02 0.40
C THR A 233 7.68 -19.07 0.90
N PRO A 234 7.91 -20.36 0.60
CA PRO A 234 7.13 -21.46 1.18
C PRO A 234 7.14 -21.49 2.72
N ASP A 235 8.18 -20.92 3.36
CA ASP A 235 8.28 -20.78 4.82
C ASP A 235 7.63 -19.50 5.35
N HIS A 236 6.79 -18.86 4.53
CA HIS A 236 6.04 -17.63 4.89
C HIS A 236 6.96 -16.47 5.29
N GLN A 237 8.09 -16.31 4.60
CA GLN A 237 8.95 -15.15 4.74
C GLN A 237 8.67 -14.18 3.60
N ASP A 238 8.53 -12.91 3.93
CA ASP A 238 8.29 -11.84 2.99
C ASP A 238 9.58 -11.05 2.75
N ILE A 239 10.02 -10.99 1.50
CA ILE A 239 11.19 -10.22 1.07
C ILE A 239 10.72 -9.17 0.06
N LEU A 240 11.14 -7.94 0.27
CA LEU A 240 10.84 -6.84 -0.65
C LEU A 240 12.14 -6.33 -1.29
N VAL A 241 12.21 -6.43 -2.60
CA VAL A 241 13.30 -5.85 -3.40
C VAL A 241 12.78 -4.57 -4.04
N ASP A 242 13.35 -3.45 -3.64
CA ASP A 242 12.92 -2.10 -3.99
C ASP A 242 11.48 -1.75 -3.58
N GLY A 243 11.11 -0.49 -3.65
CA GLY A 243 9.81 0.00 -3.16
C GLY A 243 9.10 0.96 -4.10
N GLY A 244 9.63 1.15 -5.30
CA GLY A 244 9.02 2.04 -6.28
C GLY A 244 9.10 3.52 -5.93
N PRO A 245 8.46 4.37 -6.75
CA PRO A 245 8.62 5.83 -6.73
C PRO A 245 7.86 6.51 -5.59
N SER A 246 6.95 5.82 -4.91
CA SER A 246 6.14 6.46 -3.87
C SER A 246 5.64 5.52 -2.78
N ALA A 247 5.53 6.08 -1.59
CA ALA A 247 4.95 5.47 -0.42
C ALA A 247 3.54 4.89 -0.67
N GLN A 248 2.70 5.64 -1.40
CA GLN A 248 1.33 5.25 -1.68
C GLN A 248 1.25 4.05 -2.62
N ALA A 249 2.07 4.03 -3.67
CA ALA A 249 2.06 2.95 -4.66
C ALA A 249 2.46 1.62 -4.01
N VAL A 250 3.60 1.57 -3.32
CA VAL A 250 4.05 0.33 -2.66
C VAL A 250 3.10 -0.12 -1.56
N SER A 251 2.55 0.80 -0.75
CA SER A 251 1.61 0.44 0.32
C SER A 251 0.32 -0.15 -0.22
N ASN A 252 -0.20 0.37 -1.32
CA ASN A 252 -1.39 -0.16 -1.98
C ASN A 252 -1.13 -1.58 -2.50
N GLU A 253 -0.01 -1.80 -3.18
CA GLU A 253 0.32 -3.11 -3.72
C GLU A 253 0.60 -4.13 -2.60
N LEU A 254 1.40 -3.78 -1.59
CA LEU A 254 1.65 -4.67 -0.46
C LEU A 254 0.36 -5.06 0.28
N SER A 255 -0.61 -4.14 0.40
CA SER A 255 -1.89 -4.44 1.06
C SER A 255 -2.75 -5.46 0.32
N LYS A 256 -2.52 -5.69 -0.99
CA LYS A 256 -3.21 -6.72 -1.78
C LYS A 256 -2.60 -8.11 -1.60
N HIS A 257 -1.30 -8.16 -1.32
CA HIS A 257 -0.51 -9.40 -1.28
C HIS A 257 -0.25 -9.89 0.15
N LEU A 258 -0.06 -8.96 1.09
CA LEU A 258 0.21 -9.31 2.48
C LEU A 258 -1.09 -9.39 3.28
N PRO A 259 -1.26 -10.41 4.15
CA PRO A 259 -2.36 -10.45 5.10
C PRO A 259 -2.35 -9.20 5.99
N PHE A 260 -3.52 -8.65 6.29
CA PHE A 260 -3.62 -7.42 7.09
C PHE A 260 -3.04 -7.54 8.51
N TRP A 261 -2.89 -8.77 9.02
CA TRP A 261 -2.28 -9.05 10.33
C TRP A 261 -0.77 -9.27 10.28
N ASP A 262 -0.19 -9.51 9.09
CA ASP A 262 1.25 -9.65 8.93
C ASP A 262 1.84 -8.33 8.43
N ARG A 263 2.69 -7.76 9.26
CA ARG A 263 3.44 -6.54 8.98
C ARG A 263 4.93 -6.74 9.19
N THR A 264 5.38 -7.97 9.09
CA THR A 264 6.80 -8.29 9.17
C THR A 264 7.32 -8.47 7.75
N ILE A 265 8.46 -7.87 7.45
CA ILE A 265 9.24 -8.12 6.24
C ILE A 265 10.61 -8.60 6.71
N GLU A 266 10.96 -9.83 6.34
CA GLU A 266 12.19 -10.47 6.79
C GLU A 266 13.42 -9.78 6.23
N LEU A 267 13.37 -9.40 4.96
CA LEU A 267 14.45 -8.73 4.26
C LEU A 267 13.92 -7.66 3.33
N VAL A 268 14.47 -6.46 3.43
CA VAL A 268 14.33 -5.42 2.42
C VAL A 268 15.65 -5.28 1.68
N VAL A 269 15.61 -5.29 0.36
CA VAL A 269 16.76 -5.02 -0.49
C VAL A 269 16.56 -3.68 -1.18
N LEU A 270 17.48 -2.75 -0.99
CA LEU A 270 17.59 -1.54 -1.80
C LEU A 270 18.67 -1.77 -2.83
N THR A 271 18.28 -1.94 -4.09
CA THR A 271 19.23 -2.29 -5.15
C THR A 271 20.16 -1.16 -5.50
N HIS A 272 19.66 0.08 -5.50
CA HIS A 272 20.40 1.32 -5.64
C HIS A 272 19.54 2.53 -5.20
N PRO A 273 20.13 3.68 -4.85
CA PRO A 273 19.41 4.74 -4.15
C PRO A 273 18.67 5.72 -5.08
N HIS A 274 18.21 5.31 -6.25
CA HIS A 274 17.34 6.13 -7.08
C HIS A 274 15.91 6.17 -6.51
N LEU A 275 15.21 7.30 -6.72
CA LEU A 275 13.89 7.52 -6.11
C LEU A 275 12.83 6.54 -6.56
N ASP A 276 12.90 6.07 -7.78
CA ASP A 276 11.99 5.08 -8.35
C ASP A 276 12.21 3.65 -7.82
N HIS A 277 13.20 3.46 -6.95
CA HIS A 277 13.47 2.23 -6.19
C HIS A 277 13.34 2.45 -4.69
N MET A 278 13.77 3.62 -4.19
CA MET A 278 13.95 3.90 -2.77
C MET A 278 12.74 4.56 -2.12
N ALA A 279 12.03 5.45 -2.83
CA ALA A 279 11.06 6.35 -2.19
C ALA A 279 9.96 5.59 -1.41
N GLY A 280 9.48 4.49 -1.95
CA GLY A 280 8.51 3.63 -1.24
C GLY A 280 9.10 2.89 -0.05
N LEU A 281 10.39 2.54 -0.08
CA LEU A 281 11.03 1.82 1.03
C LEU A 281 11.12 2.66 2.31
N LEU A 282 11.25 3.97 2.22
CA LEU A 282 11.23 4.84 3.40
C LEU A 282 9.94 4.65 4.20
N GLU A 283 8.80 4.58 3.52
CA GLU A 283 7.51 4.29 4.14
C GLU A 283 7.43 2.86 4.67
N VAL A 284 7.96 1.89 3.92
CA VAL A 284 8.01 0.49 4.36
C VAL A 284 8.80 0.37 5.66
N LEU A 285 9.99 0.99 5.77
CA LEU A 285 10.76 0.99 7.00
C LEU A 285 10.01 1.67 8.16
N GLN A 286 9.16 2.66 7.88
CA GLN A 286 8.38 3.32 8.93
C GLN A 286 7.22 2.46 9.43
N ARG A 287 6.52 1.73 8.55
CA ARG A 287 5.26 1.03 8.83
C ARG A 287 5.40 -0.44 9.15
N TYR A 288 6.37 -1.10 8.52
CA TYR A 288 6.58 -2.54 8.68
C TYR A 288 7.68 -2.82 9.69
N ARG A 289 7.61 -3.99 10.30
CA ARG A 289 8.70 -4.53 11.10
C ARG A 289 9.70 -5.21 10.19
N VAL A 290 10.68 -4.46 9.73
CA VAL A 290 11.76 -4.98 8.89
C VAL A 290 12.83 -5.61 9.80
N LYS A 291 13.20 -6.88 9.53
CA LYS A 291 14.22 -7.60 10.33
C LYS A 291 15.64 -7.30 9.86
N GLN A 292 15.83 -7.23 8.54
CA GLN A 292 17.14 -7.00 7.94
C GLN A 292 17.01 -6.17 6.67
N VAL A 293 18.03 -5.36 6.37
CA VAL A 293 18.19 -4.67 5.10
C VAL A 293 19.50 -5.08 4.43
N LEU A 294 19.45 -5.19 3.10
CA LEU A 294 20.59 -5.37 2.21
C LEU A 294 20.65 -4.18 1.27
N TYR A 295 21.79 -3.49 1.17
CA TYR A 295 21.90 -2.31 0.35
C TYR A 295 23.35 -2.09 -0.10
N LEU A 296 23.56 -1.11 -1.01
CA LEU A 296 24.87 -0.67 -1.45
C LEU A 296 25.38 0.46 -0.56
N ASP A 297 26.66 0.46 -0.25
CA ASP A 297 27.33 1.64 0.32
C ASP A 297 27.67 2.58 -0.84
N THR A 298 27.13 3.80 -0.80
CA THR A 298 27.35 4.82 -1.81
C THR A 298 28.05 6.02 -1.19
N GLU A 299 29.00 6.62 -1.92
CA GLU A 299 29.70 7.85 -1.44
C GLU A 299 28.76 9.06 -1.43
N TYR A 300 27.67 9.03 -2.20
CA TYR A 300 26.71 10.13 -2.31
C TYR A 300 25.60 9.94 -1.28
N GLN A 301 25.47 10.90 -0.37
CA GLN A 301 24.39 10.91 0.62
C GLN A 301 23.34 11.97 0.25
N THR A 302 22.42 11.59 -0.62
CA THR A 302 21.24 12.40 -0.89
C THR A 302 20.32 12.51 0.35
N PRO A 303 19.41 13.49 0.43
CA PRO A 303 18.47 13.58 1.55
C PRO A 303 17.67 12.28 1.79
N PRO A 304 17.14 11.55 0.78
CA PRO A 304 16.49 10.27 0.99
C PRO A 304 17.40 9.17 1.54
N GLU A 305 18.68 9.12 1.11
CA GLU A 305 19.64 8.15 1.66
C GLU A 305 19.98 8.43 3.12
N LYS A 306 20.07 9.69 3.51
CA LYS A 306 20.25 10.07 4.92
C LYS A 306 19.05 9.64 5.76
N GLU A 307 17.83 9.81 5.25
CA GLU A 307 16.62 9.35 5.91
C GLU A 307 16.61 7.81 6.03
N TRP A 308 16.98 7.09 4.97
CA TRP A 308 17.14 5.64 4.95
C TRP A 308 18.08 5.15 6.06
N LEU A 309 19.29 5.69 6.13
CA LEU A 309 20.28 5.34 7.15
C LEU A 309 19.80 5.70 8.57
N THR A 310 19.14 6.85 8.72
CA THR A 310 18.55 7.26 10.00
C THR A 310 17.48 6.29 10.46
N LEU A 311 16.57 5.87 9.57
CA LEU A 311 15.52 4.91 9.89
C LEU A 311 16.09 3.52 10.29
N ILE A 312 17.13 3.06 9.59
CA ILE A 312 17.83 1.82 9.93
C ILE A 312 18.41 1.90 11.33
N HIS A 313 19.11 3.00 11.64
CA HIS A 313 19.74 3.23 12.94
C HIS A 313 18.70 3.32 14.05
N ASP A 314 17.69 4.18 13.92
CA ASP A 314 16.70 4.46 14.95
C ASP A 314 15.81 3.26 15.27
N LYS A 315 15.52 2.44 14.26
CA LYS A 315 14.73 1.21 14.42
C LYS A 315 15.59 -0.03 14.74
N HIS A 316 16.91 0.13 14.87
CA HIS A 316 17.86 -0.95 15.14
C HIS A 316 17.72 -2.12 14.14
N ILE A 317 17.52 -1.81 12.87
CA ILE A 317 17.38 -2.81 11.81
C ILE A 317 18.77 -3.36 11.48
N LYS A 318 18.89 -4.69 11.44
CA LYS A 318 20.15 -5.33 11.01
C LYS A 318 20.44 -4.94 9.56
N SER A 319 21.58 -4.34 9.30
CA SER A 319 22.00 -3.93 7.97
C SER A 319 23.21 -4.72 7.47
N THR A 320 23.22 -5.00 6.19
CA THR A 320 24.30 -5.73 5.51
C THR A 320 24.59 -5.07 4.18
N LEU A 321 25.86 -4.88 3.86
CA LEU A 321 26.27 -4.41 2.53
C LEU A 321 26.29 -5.60 1.55
N ALA A 322 25.78 -5.35 0.36
CA ALA A 322 25.71 -6.35 -0.69
C ALA A 322 27.10 -6.57 -1.32
N THR A 323 27.45 -7.83 -1.49
CA THR A 323 28.69 -8.25 -2.16
C THR A 323 28.46 -9.58 -2.87
N ALA A 324 28.95 -9.73 -4.09
CA ALA A 324 28.79 -10.97 -4.87
C ALA A 324 29.34 -12.18 -4.13
N GLY A 325 28.63 -13.29 -4.27
CA GLY A 325 28.89 -14.53 -3.56
C GLY A 325 28.23 -14.62 -2.19
N GLN A 326 27.55 -13.60 -1.71
CA GLN A 326 26.71 -13.73 -0.51
C GLN A 326 25.46 -14.53 -0.83
N GLU A 327 25.20 -15.56 -0.01
CA GLU A 327 23.95 -16.33 -0.04
C GLU A 327 23.07 -15.95 1.14
N ILE A 328 21.81 -15.65 0.84
CA ILE A 328 20.78 -15.38 1.84
C ILE A 328 19.89 -16.62 1.89
N ASN A 329 19.94 -17.31 3.02
CA ASN A 329 19.12 -18.49 3.25
C ASN A 329 17.73 -18.07 3.71
N LEU A 330 16.71 -18.50 2.97
CA LEU A 330 15.30 -18.17 3.19
C LEU A 330 14.55 -19.29 3.93
N GLY A 331 15.22 -19.95 4.85
CA GLY A 331 14.58 -20.93 5.75
C GLY A 331 14.51 -22.34 5.18
N THR A 332 14.13 -22.52 3.93
CA THR A 332 14.19 -23.84 3.26
C THR A 332 15.53 -24.03 2.57
N LYS A 333 15.98 -25.27 2.52
CA LYS A 333 17.20 -25.63 1.74
C LYS A 333 16.98 -25.49 0.22
N GLN A 334 15.76 -25.27 -0.22
CA GLN A 334 15.37 -25.28 -1.63
C GLN A 334 15.32 -23.88 -2.24
N THR A 335 15.00 -22.86 -1.43
CA THR A 335 14.89 -21.46 -1.89
C THR A 335 16.08 -20.67 -1.38
N THR A 336 16.86 -20.09 -2.30
CA THR A 336 18.05 -19.29 -1.99
C THR A 336 18.06 -18.00 -2.80
N ILE A 337 18.58 -16.92 -2.20
CA ILE A 337 18.94 -15.70 -2.90
C ILE A 337 20.46 -15.56 -2.88
N GLU A 338 21.05 -15.43 -4.05
CA GLU A 338 22.47 -15.18 -4.24
C GLU A 338 22.67 -13.75 -4.75
N VAL A 339 23.61 -13.02 -4.15
CA VAL A 339 24.06 -11.71 -4.66
C VAL A 339 25.08 -11.95 -5.76
N ILE A 340 24.75 -11.52 -6.98
CA ILE A 340 25.62 -11.65 -8.16
C ILE A 340 26.46 -10.41 -8.37
N ASN A 341 25.97 -9.24 -7.99
CA ASN A 341 26.63 -7.94 -8.09
C ASN A 341 26.30 -7.10 -6.84
N PRO A 342 27.22 -6.24 -6.34
CA PRO A 342 28.53 -5.85 -6.88
C PRO A 342 29.65 -6.87 -6.59
N ALA A 343 30.70 -6.84 -7.41
CA ALA A 343 31.91 -7.63 -7.16
C ALA A 343 32.64 -7.17 -5.89
N PRO A 344 33.35 -8.09 -5.17
CA PRO A 344 34.06 -7.74 -3.93
C PRO A 344 35.10 -6.63 -4.11
N ASP A 345 35.73 -6.56 -5.29
CA ASP A 345 36.82 -5.63 -5.61
C ASP A 345 36.37 -4.46 -6.51
N SER A 346 35.06 -4.31 -6.74
CA SER A 346 34.56 -3.16 -7.50
C SER A 346 34.88 -1.89 -6.71
N ALA A 347 35.57 -0.96 -7.35
CA ALA A 347 35.59 0.44 -6.90
C ALA A 347 34.14 0.88 -6.66
N VAL A 348 33.93 1.77 -5.66
CA VAL A 348 32.63 2.24 -5.18
C VAL A 348 31.51 2.05 -6.20
N PRO A 349 30.42 1.34 -5.86
CA PRO A 349 29.36 1.04 -6.82
C PRO A 349 28.88 2.33 -7.48
N ASP A 350 29.00 2.40 -8.79
CA ASP A 350 28.37 3.47 -9.56
C ASP A 350 26.87 3.39 -9.34
N MET A 351 26.18 4.52 -9.26
CA MET A 351 24.73 4.57 -9.05
C MET A 351 23.96 3.77 -10.09
N ASP A 352 24.54 3.60 -11.30
CA ASP A 352 23.98 2.79 -12.39
C ASP A 352 24.30 1.29 -12.27
N ASN A 353 25.02 0.86 -11.21
CA ASN A 353 25.50 -0.51 -11.03
C ASN A 353 24.81 -1.18 -9.83
N GLY A 354 23.50 -1.34 -9.94
CA GLY A 354 22.66 -1.85 -8.87
C GLY A 354 22.96 -3.29 -8.44
N ILE A 355 22.38 -3.72 -7.30
CA ILE A 355 22.44 -5.10 -6.84
C ILE A 355 21.74 -6.01 -7.84
N VAL A 356 22.45 -7.02 -8.29
CA VAL A 356 21.88 -8.13 -9.08
C VAL A 356 21.71 -9.34 -8.18
N LEU A 357 20.49 -9.85 -8.14
CA LEU A 357 20.14 -11.02 -7.34
C LEU A 357 19.74 -12.19 -8.23
N ARG A 358 20.12 -13.38 -7.84
CA ARG A 358 19.61 -14.63 -8.39
C ARG A 358 18.82 -15.37 -7.31
N LEU A 359 17.49 -15.44 -7.51
CA LEU A 359 16.59 -16.23 -6.67
C LEU A 359 16.44 -17.61 -7.31
N SER A 360 16.62 -18.66 -6.55
CA SER A 360 16.48 -20.03 -7.02
C SER A 360 15.53 -20.81 -6.12
N ASP A 361 14.65 -21.60 -6.75
CA ASP A 361 13.75 -22.55 -6.09
C ASP A 361 13.67 -23.83 -6.92
N GLY A 362 14.38 -24.89 -6.48
CA GLY A 362 14.51 -26.13 -7.23
C GLY A 362 15.08 -25.93 -8.64
N LYS A 363 14.26 -26.20 -9.67
CA LYS A 363 14.65 -26.04 -11.10
C LYS A 363 14.31 -24.65 -11.66
N ILE A 364 13.60 -23.83 -10.92
CA ILE A 364 13.14 -22.51 -11.36
C ILE A 364 14.05 -21.44 -10.75
N SER A 365 14.45 -20.48 -11.56
CA SER A 365 15.29 -19.38 -11.10
C SER A 365 14.88 -18.05 -11.73
N PHE A 366 15.10 -16.97 -10.99
CA PHE A 366 14.83 -15.59 -11.37
C PHE A 366 16.13 -14.82 -11.32
N LEU A 367 16.42 -14.03 -12.34
CA LEU A 367 17.50 -13.05 -12.32
C LEU A 367 16.88 -11.66 -12.21
N LEU A 368 17.13 -11.01 -11.08
CA LEU A 368 16.66 -9.67 -10.76
C LEU A 368 17.81 -8.70 -10.99
N THR A 369 17.77 -7.99 -12.11
CA THR A 369 18.92 -7.22 -12.62
C THR A 369 18.90 -5.75 -12.22
N SER A 370 17.90 -5.31 -11.43
CA SER A 370 17.78 -3.87 -11.11
C SER A 370 17.89 -3.02 -12.39
N ASP A 371 18.67 -1.94 -12.34
CA ASP A 371 18.84 -1.00 -13.45
C ASP A 371 20.23 -1.09 -14.11
N ILE A 372 20.85 -2.30 -14.08
CA ILE A 372 22.15 -2.48 -14.74
C ILE A 372 22.09 -2.12 -16.22
N THR A 373 23.15 -1.51 -16.67
CA THR A 373 23.38 -1.14 -18.08
C THR A 373 24.25 -2.17 -18.80
N SER A 374 24.46 -1.98 -20.11
CA SER A 374 25.31 -2.85 -20.92
C SER A 374 26.74 -2.98 -20.40
N ASP A 375 27.28 -1.96 -19.72
CA ASP A 375 28.63 -2.00 -19.16
C ASP A 375 28.70 -2.95 -17.96
N SER A 376 27.70 -2.90 -17.07
CA SER A 376 27.56 -3.83 -15.97
C SER A 376 27.27 -5.27 -16.46
N GLU A 377 26.47 -5.41 -17.51
CA GLU A 377 26.25 -6.72 -18.16
C GLU A 377 27.55 -7.31 -18.70
N LEU A 378 28.39 -6.50 -19.34
CA LEU A 378 29.70 -6.90 -19.86
C LEU A 378 30.64 -7.34 -18.74
N ASP A 379 30.64 -6.63 -17.61
CA ASP A 379 31.43 -7.01 -16.44
C ASP A 379 30.98 -8.38 -15.90
N LEU A 380 29.65 -8.59 -15.73
CA LEU A 380 29.08 -9.87 -15.31
C LEU A 380 29.48 -11.02 -16.24
N LEU A 381 29.47 -10.79 -17.56
CA LEU A 381 29.87 -11.76 -18.56
C LEU A 381 31.39 -12.06 -18.47
N THR A 382 32.20 -11.03 -18.29
CA THR A 382 33.66 -11.14 -18.18
C THR A 382 34.05 -11.94 -16.96
N ARG A 383 33.38 -11.73 -15.83
CA ARG A 383 33.56 -12.47 -14.57
C ARG A 383 33.02 -13.90 -14.64
N ARG A 384 32.30 -14.26 -15.69
CA ARG A 384 31.63 -15.56 -15.86
C ARG A 384 30.66 -15.86 -14.71
N ALA A 385 29.93 -14.85 -14.25
CA ALA A 385 28.90 -15.02 -13.23
C ALA A 385 27.84 -16.05 -13.69
N ASP A 386 27.27 -16.80 -12.76
CA ASP A 386 26.18 -17.73 -13.09
C ASP A 386 24.87 -16.96 -13.25
N LEU A 387 24.58 -16.58 -14.50
CA LEU A 387 23.43 -15.75 -14.87
C LEU A 387 22.23 -16.56 -15.37
N ARG A 388 22.37 -17.87 -15.55
CA ARG A 388 21.31 -18.70 -16.11
C ARG A 388 20.05 -18.65 -15.26
N SER A 389 18.92 -18.26 -15.88
CA SER A 389 17.68 -18.09 -15.14
C SER A 389 16.45 -18.35 -16.00
N THR A 390 15.40 -18.90 -15.37
CA THR A 390 14.11 -19.20 -16.03
C THR A 390 13.36 -17.91 -16.37
N VAL A 391 13.35 -16.95 -15.42
CA VAL A 391 12.68 -15.66 -15.55
C VAL A 391 13.73 -14.56 -15.43
N LEU A 392 13.70 -13.61 -16.35
CA LEU A 392 14.52 -12.40 -16.32
C LEU A 392 13.68 -11.18 -15.98
N LYS A 393 13.99 -10.48 -14.89
CA LYS A 393 13.62 -9.08 -14.77
C LYS A 393 14.52 -8.29 -15.70
N VAL A 394 13.92 -7.61 -16.66
CA VAL A 394 14.65 -6.83 -17.67
C VAL A 394 15.29 -5.61 -17.01
N GLY A 395 16.57 -5.36 -17.27
CA GLY A 395 17.32 -4.27 -16.68
C GLY A 395 16.78 -2.91 -17.08
N HIS A 396 16.88 -1.95 -16.17
CA HIS A 396 16.62 -0.52 -16.36
C HIS A 396 15.29 -0.26 -17.09
N HIS A 397 14.21 -0.91 -16.63
CA HIS A 397 12.85 -0.78 -17.17
C HIS A 397 12.73 -1.02 -18.68
N GLY A 398 13.70 -1.73 -19.26
CA GLY A 398 13.79 -1.95 -20.70
C GLY A 398 14.40 -0.81 -21.50
N SER A 399 15.32 -0.05 -20.90
CA SER A 399 16.10 0.98 -21.60
C SER A 399 16.85 0.41 -22.81
N GLU A 400 17.22 1.24 -23.77
CA GLU A 400 17.97 0.82 -24.96
C GLU A 400 19.34 0.24 -24.61
N GLY A 401 19.98 0.81 -23.57
CA GLY A 401 21.31 0.44 -23.06
C GLY A 401 21.32 -0.77 -22.11
N SER A 402 20.25 -1.55 -22.02
CA SER A 402 20.17 -2.74 -21.19
C SER A 402 19.75 -3.98 -21.97
N SER A 403 19.91 -5.16 -21.38
CA SER A 403 19.52 -6.46 -21.97
C SER A 403 20.15 -6.69 -23.35
N SER A 404 21.48 -6.60 -23.41
CA SER A 404 22.24 -6.82 -24.62
C SER A 404 22.07 -8.26 -25.15
N ALA A 405 22.23 -8.46 -26.46
CA ALA A 405 22.10 -9.77 -27.07
C ALA A 405 23.07 -10.80 -26.46
N ALA A 406 24.29 -10.37 -26.11
CA ALA A 406 25.29 -11.21 -25.46
C ALA A 406 24.83 -11.64 -24.06
N PHE A 407 24.33 -10.71 -23.25
CA PHE A 407 23.77 -10.97 -21.94
C PHE A 407 22.59 -11.94 -22.01
N LEU A 408 21.58 -11.63 -22.87
CA LEU A 408 20.42 -12.49 -23.06
C LEU A 408 20.79 -13.92 -23.53
N SER A 409 21.90 -14.07 -24.29
CA SER A 409 22.36 -15.39 -24.73
C SER A 409 22.86 -16.25 -23.58
N VAL A 410 23.50 -15.63 -22.58
CA VAL A 410 24.05 -16.33 -21.40
C VAL A 410 22.94 -16.59 -20.37
N VAL A 411 22.12 -15.59 -20.04
CA VAL A 411 20.97 -15.73 -19.14
C VAL A 411 20.02 -16.82 -19.64
N ASN A 412 19.79 -16.87 -20.93
CA ASN A 412 18.93 -17.85 -21.60
C ASN A 412 17.52 -17.95 -21.02
N PRO A 413 16.82 -16.81 -20.80
CA PRO A 413 15.54 -16.81 -20.11
C PRO A 413 14.45 -17.51 -20.94
N GLN A 414 13.46 -18.09 -20.27
CA GLN A 414 12.24 -18.61 -20.87
C GLN A 414 11.11 -17.56 -20.86
N LEU A 415 11.14 -16.65 -19.89
CA LEU A 415 10.18 -15.57 -19.67
C LEU A 415 10.94 -14.29 -19.32
N ALA A 416 10.38 -13.15 -19.68
CA ALA A 416 10.90 -11.85 -19.31
C ALA A 416 9.80 -11.00 -18.69
N VAL A 417 10.16 -10.17 -17.69
CA VAL A 417 9.26 -9.21 -17.06
C VAL A 417 9.89 -7.83 -17.03
N ILE A 418 9.12 -6.82 -17.34
CA ILE A 418 9.53 -5.41 -17.37
C ILE A 418 8.66 -4.65 -16.38
N SER A 419 9.26 -4.13 -15.33
CA SER A 419 8.61 -3.14 -14.46
C SER A 419 8.69 -1.79 -15.15
N VAL A 420 7.56 -1.20 -15.50
CA VAL A 420 7.51 0.06 -16.26
C VAL A 420 6.17 0.74 -16.05
N GLY A 421 6.18 2.06 -15.93
CA GLY A 421 4.98 2.87 -15.78
C GLY A 421 4.28 3.14 -17.11
N LYS A 422 2.94 3.12 -17.11
CA LYS A 422 2.10 3.37 -18.29
C LYS A 422 2.37 4.74 -18.93
N ASP A 423 2.57 5.75 -18.09
CA ASP A 423 2.74 7.15 -18.53
C ASP A 423 4.19 7.63 -18.36
N ASN A 424 5.18 6.69 -18.45
CA ASN A 424 6.57 7.07 -18.31
C ASN A 424 7.03 7.99 -19.45
N THR A 425 7.84 8.99 -19.09
CA THR A 425 8.39 9.99 -20.04
C THR A 425 9.72 9.56 -20.66
N PHE A 426 10.27 8.41 -20.27
CA PHE A 426 11.58 7.92 -20.71
C PHE A 426 11.52 7.16 -22.03
N GLY A 427 10.30 6.83 -22.51
CA GLY A 427 10.12 6.01 -23.71
C GLY A 427 10.42 4.52 -23.48
N HIS A 428 10.42 4.08 -22.24
CA HIS A 428 10.63 2.68 -21.88
C HIS A 428 9.33 1.84 -21.99
N PRO A 429 9.44 0.55 -22.37
CA PRO A 429 10.63 -0.11 -22.86
C PRO A 429 10.99 0.35 -24.28
N ALA A 430 12.27 0.51 -24.56
CA ALA A 430 12.78 0.93 -25.87
C ALA A 430 12.48 -0.12 -26.95
N PRO A 431 12.14 0.28 -28.20
CA PRO A 431 11.84 -0.66 -29.27
C PRO A 431 12.98 -1.66 -29.57
N ALA A 432 14.23 -1.20 -29.47
CA ALA A 432 15.39 -2.06 -29.68
C ALA A 432 15.48 -3.18 -28.62
N THR A 433 15.21 -2.85 -27.36
CA THR A 433 15.20 -3.83 -26.27
C THR A 433 14.03 -4.81 -26.43
N MET A 434 12.86 -4.31 -26.79
CA MET A 434 11.70 -5.16 -27.08
C MET A 434 11.98 -6.15 -28.23
N GLN A 435 12.71 -5.69 -29.28
CA GLN A 435 13.10 -6.58 -30.37
C GLN A 435 14.03 -7.69 -29.89
N ARG A 436 15.11 -7.35 -29.14
CA ARG A 436 16.04 -8.34 -28.58
C ARG A 436 15.34 -9.38 -27.70
N LEU A 437 14.41 -8.92 -26.85
CA LEU A 437 13.62 -9.81 -26.00
C LEU A 437 12.68 -10.69 -26.81
N THR A 438 12.00 -10.12 -27.83
CA THR A 438 11.09 -10.87 -28.71
C THR A 438 11.84 -11.96 -29.46
N ASP A 439 13.02 -11.67 -29.99
CA ASP A 439 13.86 -12.63 -30.69
C ASP A 439 14.34 -13.76 -29.75
N ARG A 440 14.49 -13.45 -28.45
CA ARG A 440 15.00 -14.40 -27.47
C ARG A 440 13.92 -15.30 -26.86
N VAL A 441 12.82 -14.73 -26.36
CA VAL A 441 11.78 -15.47 -25.62
C VAL A 441 10.47 -15.60 -26.37
N GLY A 442 10.27 -14.81 -27.42
CA GLY A 442 9.01 -14.70 -28.16
C GLY A 442 8.06 -13.66 -27.56
N PRO A 443 7.17 -13.09 -28.38
CA PRO A 443 6.35 -11.93 -27.99
C PRO A 443 5.35 -12.24 -26.84
N ASN A 444 4.85 -13.46 -26.77
CA ASN A 444 3.86 -13.88 -25.77
C ASN A 444 4.45 -14.26 -24.41
N LYS A 445 5.76 -14.13 -24.26
CA LYS A 445 6.50 -14.48 -23.05
C LYS A 445 7.15 -13.28 -22.37
N ILE A 446 6.74 -12.07 -22.77
CA ILE A 446 7.19 -10.82 -22.23
C ILE A 446 6.01 -10.19 -21.50
N TYR A 447 6.14 -10.06 -20.19
CA TYR A 447 5.16 -9.41 -19.31
C TYR A 447 5.60 -7.99 -18.99
N ARG A 448 4.64 -7.06 -18.86
CA ARG A 448 4.93 -5.65 -18.59
C ARG A 448 3.93 -5.12 -17.59
N THR A 449 4.38 -4.46 -16.52
CA THR A 449 3.49 -3.94 -15.48
C THR A 449 2.52 -2.88 -16.00
N ASP A 450 2.91 -2.04 -16.95
CA ASP A 450 2.03 -1.04 -17.57
C ASP A 450 0.85 -1.64 -18.36
N LYS A 451 0.97 -2.88 -18.83
CA LYS A 451 -0.04 -3.59 -19.61
C LYS A 451 -0.77 -4.65 -18.80
N ASN A 452 -0.06 -5.37 -17.97
CA ASN A 452 -0.53 -6.55 -17.26
C ASN A 452 -0.93 -6.26 -15.81
N GLY A 453 -0.67 -5.05 -15.30
CA GLY A 453 -0.74 -4.78 -13.86
C GLY A 453 0.38 -5.51 -13.12
N THR A 454 0.16 -5.85 -11.87
CA THR A 454 1.09 -6.71 -11.12
C THR A 454 1.20 -8.08 -11.79
N VAL A 455 2.44 -8.56 -11.96
CA VAL A 455 2.76 -9.85 -12.58
C VAL A 455 3.32 -10.77 -11.51
N GLU A 456 2.58 -11.82 -11.19
CA GLU A 456 2.94 -12.80 -10.17
C GLU A 456 3.38 -14.11 -10.81
N PHE A 457 4.57 -14.56 -10.45
CA PHE A 457 5.09 -15.88 -10.78
C PHE A 457 4.98 -16.78 -9.54
N ILE A 458 4.39 -17.96 -9.72
CA ILE A 458 4.18 -18.94 -8.66
C ILE A 458 4.92 -20.20 -9.03
N THR A 459 5.72 -20.75 -8.13
CA THR A 459 6.44 -22.02 -8.39
C THR A 459 6.47 -22.93 -7.18
N ASN A 460 6.51 -24.23 -7.46
CA ASN A 460 6.78 -25.28 -6.47
C ASN A 460 8.18 -25.90 -6.66
N GLY A 461 9.08 -25.19 -7.31
CA GLY A 461 10.44 -25.65 -7.63
C GLY A 461 10.55 -26.52 -8.89
N GLU A 462 9.43 -27.03 -9.43
CA GLU A 462 9.42 -27.83 -10.67
C GLU A 462 8.63 -27.19 -11.81
N ARG A 463 7.51 -26.56 -11.46
CA ARG A 463 6.58 -25.92 -12.41
C ARG A 463 6.47 -24.45 -12.09
N LEU A 464 6.21 -23.64 -13.13
CA LEU A 464 6.02 -22.21 -13.05
C LEU A 464 4.66 -21.83 -13.60
N TRP A 465 3.90 -21.06 -12.85
CA TRP A 465 2.63 -20.45 -13.26
C TRP A 465 2.78 -18.95 -13.26
N VAL A 466 2.04 -18.28 -14.13
CA VAL A 466 2.02 -16.80 -14.19
C VAL A 466 0.58 -16.34 -14.03
N ARG A 467 0.40 -15.33 -13.21
CA ARG A 467 -0.87 -14.64 -12.98
C ARG A 467 -0.66 -13.14 -13.16
N THR A 468 -1.64 -12.45 -13.71
CA THR A 468 -1.60 -11.00 -13.91
C THR A 468 -2.90 -10.37 -13.43
N ASP A 469 -2.85 -9.10 -13.05
CA ASP A 469 -4.03 -8.35 -12.56
C ASP A 469 -4.94 -7.89 -13.71
N LYS A 470 -4.42 -7.79 -14.94
CA LYS A 470 -5.12 -7.32 -16.14
C LYS A 470 -5.05 -8.35 -17.26
#